data_60169f5080592b9e03848b56ef9fb915
#
_entry.id   60169f5080592b9e03848b56ef9fb915
#
_cell.length_a   1.000
_cell.length_b   1.000
_cell.length_c   1.000
_cell.angle_alpha   90.00
_cell.angle_beta   90.00
_cell.angle_gamma   90.00
#
_symmetry.space_group_name_H-M   'P 1'
#
loop_
_entity.id
_entity.type
_entity.pdbx_description
1 polymer ?
#
loop_
_entity_poly.entity_id
_entity_poly.type
_entity_poly.pdbx_seq_one_letter_code
_entity_poly.pdbx_strand_id
1 'polypeptide(L)'
;MSTSSSLPSSAAVVIVGGGMAGLSCAASLARKGITDVVLLEANTLAHARASSYGETRMFREMYSDPVLCRLAQEANRLWREEENHAVQQLRETHGLLFYGESWDEETIEGSIPGARRVMDDQGIPYEALNADQIAARFPLKPKPGFTGLFEPTAGAVRSDCLLYTSDAADEITG
;
A
#
# COMPACT_ATOMS: atom_id res chain seq x y z
N MET A 1 -29.36 23.30 4.09
CA MET A 1 -30.51 22.43 4.40
C MET A 1 -29.94 21.04 4.63
N SER A 2 -29.97 20.55 5.86
CA SER A 2 -29.45 19.20 6.18
C SER A 2 -30.51 18.19 5.74
N THR A 3 -30.28 17.49 4.66
CA THR A 3 -31.10 16.34 4.31
C THR A 3 -30.69 15.19 5.22
N SER A 4 -31.51 14.95 6.25
CA SER A 4 -31.45 13.72 7.03
C SER A 4 -31.83 12.55 6.14
N SER A 5 -30.89 12.02 5.36
CA SER A 5 -31.11 10.75 4.69
C SER A 5 -31.09 9.65 5.74
N SER A 6 -32.24 9.03 5.97
CA SER A 6 -32.31 7.85 6.82
C SER A 6 -31.51 6.73 6.14
N LEU A 7 -30.65 6.04 6.93
CA LEU A 7 -29.97 4.85 6.42
C LEU A 7 -30.99 3.84 5.88
N PRO A 8 -30.69 3.14 4.77
CA PRO A 8 -31.55 2.07 4.29
C PRO A 8 -31.68 0.96 5.33
N SER A 9 -32.82 0.31 5.40
CA SER A 9 -33.09 -0.76 6.37
C SER A 9 -32.35 -2.07 6.06
N SER A 10 -31.85 -2.21 4.83
CA SER A 10 -31.09 -3.38 4.35
C SER A 10 -30.23 -2.99 3.16
N ALA A 11 -29.18 -3.74 2.93
CA ALA A 11 -28.34 -3.68 1.74
C ALA A 11 -27.75 -5.06 1.47
N ALA A 12 -27.41 -5.36 0.21
CA ALA A 12 -26.75 -6.61 -0.15
C ALA A 12 -25.32 -6.69 0.45
N VAL A 13 -24.64 -5.55 0.53
CA VAL A 13 -23.30 -5.44 1.14
C VAL A 13 -23.24 -4.22 2.05
N VAL A 14 -22.69 -4.41 3.24
CA VAL A 14 -22.37 -3.30 4.17
C VAL A 14 -20.87 -3.27 4.39
N ILE A 15 -20.26 -2.13 4.08
CA ILE A 15 -18.84 -1.86 4.30
C ILE A 15 -18.72 -0.96 5.54
N VAL A 16 -17.91 -1.35 6.51
CA VAL A 16 -17.68 -0.56 7.72
C VAL A 16 -16.29 0.05 7.68
N GLY A 17 -16.24 1.36 7.58
CA GLY A 17 -15.02 2.18 7.47
C GLY A 17 -14.78 2.70 6.05
N GLY A 18 -14.68 4.03 5.91
CA GLY A 18 -14.39 4.75 4.67
C GLY A 18 -12.91 5.05 4.44
N GLY A 19 -12.02 4.22 4.97
CA GLY A 19 -10.59 4.28 4.66
C GLY A 19 -10.27 3.62 3.32
N MET A 20 -8.97 3.56 2.96
CA MET A 20 -8.48 3.00 1.70
C MET A 20 -9.09 1.63 1.37
N ALA A 21 -9.11 0.71 2.34
CA ALA A 21 -9.65 -0.64 2.14
C ALA A 21 -11.15 -0.64 1.86
N GLY A 22 -11.92 0.16 2.60
CA GLY A 22 -13.38 0.25 2.41
C GLY A 22 -13.75 0.89 1.08
N LEU A 23 -13.10 1.99 0.71
CA LEU A 23 -13.31 2.66 -0.57
C LEU A 23 -12.90 1.77 -1.75
N SER A 24 -11.75 1.09 -1.68
CA SER A 24 -11.32 0.14 -2.71
C SER A 24 -12.29 -1.04 -2.85
N CYS A 25 -12.86 -1.51 -1.74
CA CYS A 25 -13.89 -2.54 -1.77
C CYS A 25 -15.16 -2.04 -2.48
N ALA A 26 -15.65 -0.85 -2.11
CA ALA A 26 -16.81 -0.23 -2.74
C ALA A 26 -16.62 -0.04 -4.25
N ALA A 27 -15.49 0.54 -4.67
CA ALA A 27 -15.13 0.71 -6.07
C ALA A 27 -15.06 -0.62 -6.83
N SER A 28 -14.50 -1.66 -6.20
CA SER A 28 -14.41 -3.00 -6.81
C SER A 28 -15.78 -3.65 -6.98
N LEU A 29 -16.70 -3.44 -6.05
CA LEU A 29 -18.10 -3.91 -6.14
C LEU A 29 -18.83 -3.18 -7.25
N ALA A 30 -18.71 -1.85 -7.32
CA ALA A 30 -19.32 -1.04 -8.38
C ALA A 30 -18.86 -1.48 -9.77
N ARG A 31 -17.54 -1.67 -9.97
CA ARG A 31 -16.98 -2.20 -11.23
C ARG A 31 -17.54 -3.59 -11.61
N LYS A 32 -17.98 -4.37 -10.65
CA LYS A 32 -18.64 -5.67 -10.87
C LYS A 32 -20.17 -5.55 -11.04
N GLY A 33 -20.72 -4.33 -11.08
CA GLY A 33 -22.15 -4.07 -11.21
C GLY A 33 -22.95 -4.33 -9.92
N ILE A 34 -22.29 -4.46 -8.78
CA ILE A 34 -22.95 -4.62 -7.48
C ILE A 34 -23.15 -3.23 -6.88
N THR A 35 -24.38 -2.70 -6.98
CA THR A 35 -24.71 -1.32 -6.58
C THR A 35 -25.49 -1.22 -5.28
N ASP A 36 -26.07 -2.32 -4.78
CA ASP A 36 -26.77 -2.35 -3.49
C ASP A 36 -25.75 -2.46 -2.34
N VAL A 37 -24.97 -1.39 -2.17
CA VAL A 37 -23.86 -1.30 -1.23
C VAL A 37 -24.04 -0.09 -0.31
N VAL A 38 -23.85 -0.28 0.99
CA VAL A 38 -23.82 0.80 1.98
C VAL A 38 -22.45 0.85 2.62
N LEU A 39 -21.80 2.01 2.56
CA LEU A 39 -20.56 2.28 3.27
C LEU A 39 -20.85 3.16 4.50
N LEU A 40 -20.46 2.69 5.66
CA LEU A 40 -20.61 3.38 6.94
C LEU A 40 -19.26 3.93 7.40
N GLU A 41 -19.17 5.25 7.58
CA GLU A 41 -18.01 5.92 8.13
C GLU A 41 -18.42 6.76 9.34
N ALA A 42 -17.68 6.61 10.45
CA ALA A 42 -18.00 7.29 11.71
C ALA A 42 -17.64 8.78 11.71
N ASN A 43 -16.81 9.20 10.76
CA ASN A 43 -16.31 10.57 10.62
C ASN A 43 -16.50 11.05 9.17
N THR A 44 -15.87 12.15 8.80
CA THR A 44 -15.75 12.54 7.39
C THR A 44 -14.78 11.63 6.65
N LEU A 45 -14.98 11.43 5.37
CA LEU A 45 -14.01 10.70 4.54
C LEU A 45 -12.63 11.38 4.64
N ALA A 46 -11.57 10.58 4.56
CA ALA A 46 -10.18 11.06 4.67
C ALA A 46 -9.81 11.77 5.99
N HIS A 47 -10.52 11.48 7.08
CA HIS A 47 -10.23 12.12 8.38
C HIS A 47 -8.87 11.70 8.96
N ALA A 48 -8.25 12.59 9.75
CA ALA A 48 -6.91 12.42 10.30
C ALA A 48 -6.74 11.26 11.31
N ARG A 49 -7.83 10.62 11.73
CA ARG A 49 -7.81 9.50 12.70
C ARG A 49 -7.72 8.13 12.02
N ALA A 50 -7.84 8.08 10.69
CA ALA A 50 -7.72 6.83 9.94
C ALA A 50 -6.26 6.48 9.66
N SER A 51 -5.93 5.19 9.63
CA SER A 51 -4.60 4.71 9.22
C SER A 51 -4.24 5.09 7.78
N SER A 52 -5.24 5.36 6.95
CA SER A 52 -5.07 5.82 5.57
C SER A 52 -4.72 7.31 5.46
N TYR A 53 -4.82 8.07 6.54
CA TYR A 53 -4.50 9.50 6.53
C TYR A 53 -2.99 9.74 6.42
N GLY A 54 -2.63 10.79 5.69
CA GLY A 54 -1.25 11.25 5.45
C GLY A 54 -0.95 11.36 3.96
N GLU A 55 0.14 12.02 3.64
CA GLU A 55 0.49 12.35 2.26
C GLU A 55 0.95 11.13 1.46
N THR A 56 1.66 10.22 2.13
CA THR A 56 2.27 9.06 1.46
C THR A 56 2.12 7.78 2.26
N ARG A 57 2.20 6.64 1.53
CA ARG A 57 2.37 5.30 2.06
C ARG A 57 3.44 4.57 1.27
N MET A 58 4.29 3.85 1.98
CA MET A 58 5.30 3.01 1.36
C MET A 58 4.63 1.82 0.66
N PHE A 59 5.11 1.50 -0.53
CA PHE A 59 4.82 0.25 -1.20
C PHE A 59 6.11 -0.51 -1.49
N ARG A 60 6.07 -1.84 -1.34
CA ARG A 60 7.19 -2.73 -1.57
C ARG A 60 6.70 -4.14 -1.85
N GLU A 61 7.53 -4.97 -2.46
CA GLU A 61 7.32 -6.42 -2.61
C GLU A 61 8.23 -7.24 -1.68
N MET A 62 9.18 -6.58 -1.04
CA MET A 62 10.15 -7.16 -0.10
C MET A 62 9.47 -7.55 1.22
N TYR A 63 9.05 -8.80 1.32
CA TYR A 63 8.51 -9.42 2.53
C TYR A 63 9.16 -10.77 2.77
N SER A 64 9.35 -11.15 4.04
CA SER A 64 9.79 -12.50 4.41
C SER A 64 8.66 -13.53 4.42
N ASP A 65 7.40 -13.08 4.36
CA ASP A 65 6.22 -13.93 4.19
C ASP A 65 5.86 -14.02 2.70
N PRO A 66 5.83 -15.25 2.11
CA PRO A 66 5.55 -15.43 0.69
C PRO A 66 4.10 -15.08 0.30
N VAL A 67 3.15 -15.10 1.24
CA VAL A 67 1.75 -14.71 0.97
C VAL A 67 1.66 -13.19 0.87
N LEU A 68 2.24 -12.46 1.82
CA LEU A 68 2.30 -11.00 1.80
C LEU A 68 3.05 -10.49 0.57
N CYS A 69 4.14 -11.17 0.19
CA CYS A 69 4.89 -10.85 -1.03
C CYS A 69 4.00 -10.95 -2.29
N ARG A 70 3.26 -12.05 -2.47
CA ARG A 70 2.33 -12.21 -3.60
C ARG A 70 1.20 -11.19 -3.58
N LEU A 71 0.66 -10.86 -2.41
CA LEU A 71 -0.36 -9.81 -2.29
C LEU A 71 0.19 -8.45 -2.69
N ALA A 72 1.44 -8.15 -2.32
CA ALA A 72 2.10 -6.91 -2.70
C ALA A 72 2.36 -6.82 -4.21
N GLN A 73 2.79 -7.94 -4.85
CA GLN A 73 2.95 -8.01 -6.30
C GLN A 73 1.61 -7.76 -7.02
N GLU A 74 0.52 -8.39 -6.56
CA GLU A 74 -0.80 -8.16 -7.14
C GLU A 74 -1.29 -6.74 -6.90
N ALA A 75 -1.08 -6.17 -5.71
CA ALA A 75 -1.38 -4.77 -5.43
C ALA A 75 -0.61 -3.83 -6.37
N ASN A 76 0.69 -4.08 -6.59
CA ASN A 76 1.50 -3.29 -7.52
C ASN A 76 1.03 -3.42 -8.98
N ARG A 77 0.49 -4.58 -9.37
CA ARG A 77 -0.12 -4.76 -10.69
C ARG A 77 -1.39 -3.90 -10.82
N LEU A 78 -2.27 -3.97 -9.82
CA LEU A 78 -3.51 -3.19 -9.78
C LEU A 78 -3.23 -1.67 -9.74
N TRP A 79 -2.21 -1.24 -8.99
CA TRP A 79 -1.80 0.16 -8.98
C TRP A 79 -1.39 0.67 -10.36
N ARG A 80 -0.66 -0.14 -11.14
CA ARG A 80 -0.30 0.21 -12.54
C ARG A 80 -1.54 0.38 -13.42
N GLU A 81 -2.57 -0.42 -13.19
CA GLU A 81 -3.84 -0.29 -13.91
C GLU A 81 -4.59 0.98 -13.52
N GLU A 82 -4.68 1.30 -12.23
CA GLU A 82 -5.30 2.54 -11.75
C GLU A 82 -4.55 3.79 -12.27
N GLU A 83 -3.22 3.76 -12.33
CA GLU A 83 -2.42 4.86 -12.87
C GLU A 83 -2.69 5.15 -14.35
N ASN A 84 -3.08 4.15 -15.14
CA ASN A 84 -3.47 4.34 -16.53
C ASN A 84 -4.77 5.16 -16.69
N HIS A 85 -5.58 5.21 -15.65
CA HIS A 85 -6.84 5.96 -15.61
C HIS A 85 -6.72 7.26 -14.83
N ALA A 86 -5.70 7.40 -14.01
CA ALA A 86 -5.49 8.58 -13.17
C ALA A 86 -4.95 9.78 -13.98
N VAL A 87 -5.41 10.98 -13.64
CA VAL A 87 -4.89 12.24 -14.22
C VAL A 87 -3.50 12.57 -13.66
N GLN A 88 -3.17 12.04 -12.49
CA GLN A 88 -1.92 12.31 -11.77
C GLN A 88 -1.15 11.02 -11.51
N GLN A 89 0.16 11.13 -11.41
CA GLN A 89 1.01 10.03 -10.97
C GLN A 89 0.69 9.70 -9.50
N LEU A 90 0.29 8.47 -9.24
CA LEU A 90 -0.10 8.01 -7.90
C LEU A 90 1.08 7.42 -7.12
N ARG A 91 2.08 6.88 -7.81
CA ARG A 91 3.26 6.25 -7.19
C ARG A 91 4.54 6.93 -7.63
N GLU A 92 5.45 7.07 -6.68
CA GLU A 92 6.82 7.51 -6.91
C GLU A 92 7.76 6.36 -6.60
N THR A 93 8.46 5.86 -7.64
CA THR A 93 9.40 4.75 -7.52
C THR A 93 10.81 5.32 -7.33
N HIS A 94 11.32 5.26 -6.12
CA HIS A 94 12.68 5.69 -5.76
C HIS A 94 13.47 4.63 -5.00
N GLY A 95 12.91 3.43 -4.92
CA GLY A 95 13.48 2.29 -4.25
C GLY A 95 13.29 2.30 -2.73
N LEU A 96 13.60 1.15 -2.12
CA LEU A 96 13.57 0.95 -0.68
C LEU A 96 14.78 0.14 -0.25
N LEU A 97 15.49 0.64 0.76
CA LEU A 97 16.58 -0.08 1.41
C LEU A 97 16.08 -0.66 2.74
N PHE A 98 16.13 -1.98 2.85
CA PHE A 98 15.96 -2.71 4.11
C PHE A 98 17.35 -3.17 4.57
N TYR A 99 17.85 -2.66 5.70
CA TYR A 99 19.19 -2.96 6.16
C TYR A 99 19.26 -3.11 7.68
N GLY A 100 20.24 -3.88 8.14
CA GLY A 100 20.46 -4.13 9.55
C GLY A 100 21.49 -5.22 9.79
N GLU A 101 21.50 -5.76 11.00
CA GLU A 101 22.23 -6.98 11.32
C GLU A 101 21.58 -8.15 10.58
N SER A 102 22.42 -9.03 10.03
CA SER A 102 21.94 -10.21 9.32
C SER A 102 21.82 -11.36 10.32
N TRP A 103 20.68 -11.46 10.99
CA TRP A 103 20.31 -12.63 11.80
C TRP A 103 18.99 -13.23 11.32
N ASP A 104 18.75 -14.48 11.68
CA ASP A 104 17.57 -15.23 11.25
C ASP A 104 16.32 -15.01 12.12
N GLU A 105 16.35 -14.08 13.06
CA GLU A 105 15.18 -13.77 13.88
C GLU A 105 14.11 -13.07 13.03
N GLU A 106 12.95 -13.70 12.96
CA GLU A 106 11.77 -13.09 12.34
C GLU A 106 11.22 -12.00 13.27
N THR A 107 11.21 -10.79 12.78
CA THR A 107 10.51 -9.68 13.40
C THR A 107 9.18 -9.43 12.68
N ILE A 108 8.33 -8.55 13.22
CA ILE A 108 7.08 -8.11 12.55
C ILE A 108 7.37 -7.56 11.14
N GLU A 109 8.51 -6.92 10.96
CA GLU A 109 8.96 -6.38 9.67
C GLU A 109 9.62 -7.45 8.78
N GLY A 110 9.86 -8.64 9.29
CA GLY A 110 10.58 -9.71 8.63
C GLY A 110 12.10 -9.63 8.84
N SER A 111 12.82 -10.62 8.36
CA SER A 111 14.28 -10.70 8.40
C SER A 111 14.89 -10.46 7.02
N ILE A 112 16.12 -9.91 6.98
CA ILE A 112 16.84 -9.73 5.71
C ILE A 112 17.06 -11.06 4.98
N PRO A 113 17.53 -12.15 5.63
CA PRO A 113 17.65 -13.45 4.98
C PRO A 113 16.29 -14.03 4.54
N GLY A 114 15.25 -13.84 5.33
CA GLY A 114 13.89 -14.27 5.00
C GLY A 114 13.33 -13.55 3.77
N ALA A 115 13.44 -12.22 3.73
CA ALA A 115 13.03 -11.42 2.60
C ALA A 115 13.80 -11.79 1.33
N ARG A 116 15.13 -11.96 1.43
CA ARG A 116 15.96 -12.39 0.31
C ARG A 116 15.49 -13.71 -0.29
N ARG A 117 15.28 -14.72 0.55
CA ARG A 117 14.80 -16.04 0.11
C ARG A 117 13.48 -15.94 -0.65
N VAL A 118 12.51 -15.18 -0.10
CA VAL A 118 11.20 -15.02 -0.75
C VAL A 118 11.32 -14.24 -2.07
N MET A 119 12.16 -13.21 -2.13
CA MET A 119 12.40 -12.46 -3.36
C MET A 119 13.07 -13.33 -4.44
N ASP A 120 14.06 -14.15 -4.06
CA ASP A 120 14.70 -15.13 -4.95
C ASP A 120 13.66 -16.13 -5.50
N ASP A 121 12.82 -16.70 -4.63
CA ASP A 121 11.80 -17.68 -4.98
C ASP A 121 10.69 -17.11 -5.89
N GLN A 122 10.39 -15.82 -5.76
CA GLN A 122 9.33 -15.16 -6.52
C GLN A 122 9.85 -14.29 -7.67
N GLY A 123 11.16 -14.28 -7.93
CA GLY A 123 11.79 -13.59 -9.03
C GLY A 123 11.72 -12.05 -8.92
N ILE A 124 11.71 -11.51 -7.70
CA ILE A 124 11.68 -10.07 -7.46
C ILE A 124 13.11 -9.53 -7.52
N PRO A 125 13.37 -8.50 -8.34
CA PRO A 125 14.71 -7.93 -8.45
C PRO A 125 15.10 -7.14 -7.20
N TYR A 126 16.30 -7.37 -6.71
CA TYR A 126 16.92 -6.59 -5.64
C TYR A 126 18.43 -6.52 -5.79
N GLU A 127 19.06 -5.60 -5.08
CA GLU A 127 20.51 -5.50 -4.93
C GLU A 127 20.88 -5.85 -3.49
N ALA A 128 21.76 -6.84 -3.30
CA ALA A 128 22.33 -7.13 -1.98
C ALA A 128 23.53 -6.22 -1.73
N LEU A 129 23.53 -5.52 -0.62
CA LEU A 129 24.54 -4.51 -0.27
C LEU A 129 25.19 -4.84 1.08
N ASN A 130 26.50 -4.63 1.16
CA ASN A 130 27.22 -4.62 2.43
C ASN A 130 27.27 -3.21 3.06
N ALA A 131 27.81 -3.08 4.27
CA ALA A 131 27.87 -1.82 5.00
C ALA A 131 28.57 -0.70 4.23
N ASP A 132 29.70 -1.01 3.55
CA ASP A 132 30.46 -0.01 2.79
C ASP A 132 29.69 0.48 1.55
N GLN A 133 29.01 -0.43 0.87
CA GLN A 133 28.15 -0.10 -0.29
C GLN A 133 26.94 0.74 0.14
N ILE A 134 26.35 0.45 1.29
CA ILE A 134 25.26 1.26 1.86
C ILE A 134 25.76 2.66 2.18
N ALA A 135 26.90 2.78 2.87
CA ALA A 135 27.48 4.07 3.24
C ALA A 135 27.90 4.90 2.02
N ALA A 136 28.34 4.26 0.94
CA ALA A 136 28.72 4.95 -0.29
C ALA A 136 27.53 5.48 -1.10
N ARG A 137 26.39 4.79 -1.02
CA ARG A 137 25.19 5.08 -1.84
C ARG A 137 24.15 5.93 -1.13
N PHE A 138 24.04 5.79 0.18
CA PHE A 138 22.99 6.44 0.98
C PHE A 138 23.62 7.31 2.09
N PRO A 139 22.94 8.36 2.55
CA PRO A 139 23.43 9.21 3.65
C PRO A 139 23.30 8.49 5.01
N LEU A 140 23.81 7.26 5.09
CA LEU A 140 23.72 6.37 6.24
C LEU A 140 25.11 5.98 6.73
N LYS A 141 25.19 5.63 8.01
CA LYS A 141 26.42 5.12 8.65
C LYS A 141 26.13 3.75 9.29
N PRO A 142 26.01 2.69 8.49
CA PRO A 142 25.73 1.36 9.01
C PRO A 142 26.93 0.87 9.86
N LYS A 143 26.62 0.05 10.87
CA LYS A 143 27.66 -0.61 11.65
C LYS A 143 28.39 -1.65 10.80
N PRO A 144 29.67 -1.97 11.12
CA PRO A 144 30.37 -3.09 10.50
C PRO A 144 29.54 -4.38 10.64
N GLY A 145 29.45 -5.16 9.56
CA GLY A 145 28.67 -6.39 9.51
C GLY A 145 27.19 -6.22 9.14
N PHE A 146 26.68 -4.99 9.05
CA PHE A 146 25.34 -4.76 8.52
C PHE A 146 25.28 -5.13 7.03
N THR A 147 24.14 -5.70 6.64
CA THR A 147 23.81 -5.99 5.25
C THR A 147 22.49 -5.34 4.89
N GLY A 148 22.20 -5.25 3.61
CA GLY A 148 20.91 -4.68 3.15
C GLY A 148 20.48 -5.29 1.83
N LEU A 149 19.18 -5.15 1.57
CA LEU A 149 18.55 -5.42 0.30
C LEU A 149 17.95 -4.10 -0.20
N PHE A 150 18.29 -3.72 -1.39
CA PHE A 150 17.68 -2.58 -2.06
C PHE A 150 16.74 -3.05 -3.15
N GLU A 151 15.44 -2.77 -3.00
CA GLU A 151 14.41 -3.05 -3.99
C GLU A 151 14.20 -1.79 -4.85
N PRO A 152 14.65 -1.76 -6.11
CA PRO A 152 14.55 -0.57 -6.94
C PRO A 152 13.12 -0.22 -7.37
N THR A 153 12.21 -1.20 -7.34
CA THR A 153 10.81 -1.05 -7.76
C THR A 153 9.88 -0.57 -6.66
N ALA A 154 10.35 -0.51 -5.43
CA ALA A 154 9.62 0.03 -4.29
C ALA A 154 9.57 1.57 -4.28
N GLY A 155 8.72 2.14 -3.45
CA GLY A 155 8.60 3.59 -3.35
C GLY A 155 7.47 4.05 -2.45
N ALA A 156 6.86 5.18 -2.79
CA ALA A 156 5.75 5.77 -2.07
C ALA A 156 4.51 5.96 -2.96
N VAL A 157 3.35 5.69 -2.40
CA VAL A 157 2.03 5.99 -2.98
C VAL A 157 1.56 7.31 -2.39
N ARG A 158 1.06 8.19 -3.21
CA ARG A 158 0.41 9.44 -2.78
C ARG A 158 -1.01 9.12 -2.30
N SER A 159 -1.14 8.88 -1.01
CA SER A 159 -2.42 8.48 -0.40
C SER A 159 -3.45 9.60 -0.34
N ASP A 160 -3.02 10.85 -0.31
CA ASP A 160 -3.89 12.02 -0.42
C ASP A 160 -4.63 12.06 -1.77
N CYS A 161 -3.91 11.88 -2.86
CA CYS A 161 -4.49 11.85 -4.20
C CYS A 161 -5.53 10.73 -4.37
N LEU A 162 -5.27 9.56 -3.78
CA LEU A 162 -6.14 8.40 -3.88
C LEU A 162 -7.51 8.57 -3.25
N LEU A 163 -7.56 9.24 -2.09
CA LEU A 163 -8.80 9.49 -1.38
C LEU A 163 -9.69 10.54 -2.08
N TYR A 164 -9.07 11.40 -2.89
CA TYR A 164 -9.76 12.50 -3.58
C TYR A 164 -10.01 12.26 -5.08
N THR A 165 -9.33 11.30 -5.71
CA THR A 165 -9.42 11.06 -7.16
C THR A 165 -10.08 9.75 -7.54
N SER A 166 -10.50 8.92 -6.57
CA SER A 166 -11.27 7.73 -6.90
C SER A 166 -12.69 8.14 -7.32
N ASP A 167 -13.12 7.74 -8.52
CA ASP A 167 -14.50 7.92 -9.01
C ASP A 167 -15.55 7.42 -8.00
N ALA A 168 -15.17 6.52 -7.10
CA ALA A 168 -15.99 6.05 -6.00
C ALA A 168 -16.38 7.16 -5.00
N ALA A 169 -15.61 8.24 -4.87
CA ALA A 169 -15.97 9.37 -4.02
C ALA A 169 -17.06 10.24 -4.64
N ASP A 170 -17.09 10.36 -5.96
CA ASP A 170 -18.09 11.14 -6.69
C ASP A 170 -19.42 10.40 -6.83
N GLU A 171 -19.41 9.07 -6.94
CA GLU A 171 -20.62 8.24 -7.03
C GLU A 171 -21.35 8.08 -5.68
N ILE A 172 -20.65 8.24 -4.55
CA ILE A 172 -21.24 8.11 -3.20
C ILE A 172 -21.91 9.41 -2.72
N THR A 173 -21.63 10.55 -3.34
CA THR A 173 -22.17 11.86 -2.96
C THR A 173 -23.38 12.32 -3.80
N GLY A 174 -23.87 11.49 -4.71
CA GLY A 174 -25.05 11.75 -5.57
C GLY A 174 -26.38 11.50 -4.89
#